data_284ffed130412a05a6e73051d9c8c265
#
_entry.id   284ffed130412a05a6e73051d9c8c265
#
_cell.length_a   1.000
_cell.length_b   1.000
_cell.length_c   1.000
_cell.angle_alpha   90.00
_cell.angle_beta   90.00
_cell.angle_gamma   90.00
#
_symmetry.space_group_name_H-M   'P 1'
#
loop_
_entity.id
_entity.type
_entity.pdbx_description
1 polymer ?
#
loop_
_entity_poly.entity_id
_entity_poly.type
_entity_poly.pdbx_seq_one_letter_code
_entity_poly.pdbx_strand_id
1 'polypeptide(L)'
;KLPVRVTPVGFKYVAPVMMAENALIGGEESGGYGFRGHVPERDGILAGLYFLDFMLQTGKTPSQLLDYLYSKVGPHYYERRDLSFAPGQRPAIVKRLSDNLPKSIGGVRVVKVDTTDGFHFTLADNSWLLIRFSGTEPVLRIYAESDSLERVERLLATGRKLAGV
;
A
#
# COMPACT_ATOMS: atom_id res chain seq x y z
N LYS A 1 9.22 17.16 -9.24
CA LYS A 1 8.62 15.87 -8.84
C LYS A 1 9.02 14.81 -9.86
N LEU A 2 9.48 13.65 -9.40
CA LEU A 2 9.69 12.49 -10.26
C LEU A 2 8.34 11.79 -10.53
N PRO A 3 8.14 11.17 -11.70
CA PRO A 3 6.95 10.39 -11.98
C PRO A 3 6.89 9.15 -11.09
N VAL A 4 5.68 8.77 -10.69
CA VAL A 4 5.40 7.54 -9.94
C VAL A 4 4.50 6.66 -10.80
N ARG A 5 4.82 5.38 -10.88
CA ARG A 5 3.99 4.34 -11.52
C ARG A 5 3.48 3.37 -10.46
N VAL A 6 2.21 3.09 -10.53
CA VAL A 6 1.56 2.09 -9.67
C VAL A 6 1.31 0.84 -10.51
N THR A 7 1.64 -0.32 -9.95
CA THR A 7 1.49 -1.63 -10.59
C THR A 7 0.61 -2.54 -9.72
N PRO A 8 0.08 -3.65 -10.27
CA PRO A 8 -0.46 -4.72 -9.46
C PRO A 8 0.58 -5.24 -8.46
N VAL A 9 0.14 -5.88 -7.38
CA VAL A 9 1.03 -6.44 -6.35
C VAL A 9 1.88 -7.58 -6.91
N GLY A 10 3.17 -7.50 -6.65
CA GLY A 10 4.18 -8.48 -7.03
C GLY A 10 5.30 -7.89 -7.86
N PHE A 11 6.54 -8.17 -7.44
CA PHE A 11 7.73 -7.60 -8.08
C PHE A 11 7.86 -7.96 -9.57
N LYS A 12 7.24 -9.06 -10.00
CA LYS A 12 7.10 -9.43 -11.42
C LYS A 12 6.40 -8.37 -12.29
N TYR A 13 5.62 -7.46 -11.69
CA TYR A 13 5.02 -6.32 -12.37
C TYR A 13 5.84 -5.05 -12.20
N VAL A 14 6.52 -4.90 -11.06
CA VAL A 14 7.37 -3.74 -10.75
C VAL A 14 8.64 -3.75 -11.62
N ALA A 15 9.35 -4.87 -11.68
CA ALA A 15 10.63 -4.97 -12.37
C ALA A 15 10.57 -4.60 -13.87
N PRO A 16 9.60 -5.06 -14.68
CA PRO A 16 9.50 -4.66 -16.08
C PRO A 16 9.29 -3.15 -16.26
N VAL A 17 8.45 -2.52 -15.45
CA VAL A 17 8.21 -1.07 -15.49
C VAL A 17 9.45 -0.31 -15.05
N MET A 18 10.11 -0.78 -13.98
CA MET A 18 11.35 -0.20 -13.47
C MET A 18 12.44 -0.19 -14.55
N MET A 19 12.59 -1.28 -15.29
CA MET A 19 13.55 -1.38 -16.40
C MET A 19 13.17 -0.50 -17.58
N ALA A 20 11.92 -0.55 -18.03
CA ALA A 20 11.45 0.19 -19.20
C ALA A 20 11.55 1.71 -19.04
N GLU A 21 11.26 2.21 -17.83
CA GLU A 21 11.29 3.65 -17.52
C GLU A 21 12.63 4.11 -16.88
N ASN A 22 13.60 3.20 -16.74
CA ASN A 22 14.87 3.47 -16.05
C ASN A 22 14.63 4.12 -14.67
N ALA A 23 13.67 3.58 -13.90
CA ALA A 23 13.26 4.12 -12.62
C ALA A 23 14.39 4.08 -11.58
N LEU A 24 14.44 5.06 -10.69
CA LEU A 24 15.46 5.10 -9.62
C LEU A 24 15.31 3.93 -8.65
N ILE A 25 14.06 3.60 -8.32
CA ILE A 25 13.71 2.59 -7.34
C ILE A 25 12.36 1.97 -7.72
N GLY A 26 12.23 0.67 -7.54
CA GLY A 26 10.96 -0.05 -7.51
C GLY A 26 10.75 -0.64 -6.12
N GLY A 27 9.52 -0.61 -5.60
CA GLY A 27 9.28 -1.07 -4.24
C GLY A 27 7.89 -1.62 -4.04
N GLU A 28 7.75 -2.43 -3.00
CA GLU A 28 6.49 -2.96 -2.51
C GLU A 28 6.26 -2.50 -1.07
N GLU A 29 5.01 -2.41 -0.63
CA GLU A 29 4.64 -2.02 0.73
C GLU A 29 5.19 -3.00 1.79
N SER A 30 5.48 -4.22 1.38
CA SER A 30 6.10 -5.25 2.23
C SER A 30 7.57 -4.99 2.58
N GLY A 31 8.19 -3.94 2.03
CA GLY A 31 9.58 -3.56 2.29
C GLY A 31 10.60 -4.18 1.32
N GLY A 32 10.14 -4.74 0.21
CA GLY A 32 11.02 -5.20 -0.86
C GLY A 32 11.35 -4.08 -1.84
N TYR A 33 12.63 -3.79 -2.05
CA TYR A 33 13.10 -2.71 -2.93
C TYR A 33 14.14 -3.19 -3.92
N GLY A 34 14.01 -2.77 -5.19
CA GLY A 34 15.02 -2.87 -6.23
C GLY A 34 15.52 -1.49 -6.64
N PHE A 35 16.75 -1.39 -7.10
CA PHE A 35 17.43 -0.13 -7.38
C PHE A 35 17.97 -0.11 -8.81
N ARG A 36 17.99 1.08 -9.42
CA ARG A 36 18.61 1.30 -10.74
C ARG A 36 20.08 0.90 -10.71
N GLY A 37 20.52 0.22 -11.78
CA GLY A 37 21.93 -0.20 -11.93
C GLY A 37 22.29 -1.47 -11.16
N HIS A 38 21.31 -2.10 -10.53
CA HIS A 38 21.43 -3.41 -9.87
C HIS A 38 20.49 -4.42 -10.53
N VAL A 39 20.48 -5.67 -10.04
CA VAL A 39 19.53 -6.70 -10.49
C VAL A 39 18.11 -6.17 -10.33
N PRO A 40 17.22 -6.29 -11.35
CA PRO A 40 15.85 -5.78 -11.29
C PRO A 40 14.96 -6.72 -10.45
N GLU A 41 15.35 -6.92 -9.22
CA GLU A 41 14.66 -7.71 -8.20
C GLU A 41 14.87 -7.06 -6.83
N ARG A 42 14.09 -7.47 -5.85
CA ARG A 42 14.21 -7.03 -4.47
C ARG A 42 15.55 -7.48 -3.89
N ASP A 43 16.28 -6.55 -3.30
CA ASP A 43 17.51 -6.84 -2.59
C ASP A 43 17.51 -6.17 -1.21
N GLY A 44 17.17 -6.96 -0.19
CA GLY A 44 17.11 -6.49 1.19
C GLY A 44 18.48 -6.16 1.79
N ILE A 45 19.56 -6.80 1.29
CA ILE A 45 20.92 -6.53 1.74
C ILE A 45 21.34 -5.16 1.23
N LEU A 46 21.16 -4.89 -0.07
CA LEU A 46 21.48 -3.59 -0.66
C LEU A 46 20.61 -2.48 -0.07
N ALA A 47 19.32 -2.72 0.14
CA ALA A 47 18.42 -1.77 0.79
C ALA A 47 18.90 -1.42 2.21
N GLY A 48 19.33 -2.42 2.99
CA GLY A 48 19.90 -2.22 4.32
C GLY A 48 21.20 -1.42 4.29
N LEU A 49 22.08 -1.67 3.31
CA LEU A 49 23.33 -0.90 3.14
C LEU A 49 23.06 0.56 2.77
N TYR A 50 22.11 0.83 1.86
CA TYR A 50 21.71 2.21 1.55
C TYR A 50 21.09 2.91 2.77
N PHE A 51 20.31 2.21 3.56
CA PHE A 51 19.73 2.79 4.77
C PHE A 51 20.81 3.11 5.81
N LEU A 52 21.79 2.22 6.01
CA LEU A 52 22.95 2.45 6.88
C LEU A 52 23.79 3.63 6.39
N ASP A 53 24.09 3.71 5.10
CA ASP A 53 24.81 4.83 4.50
C ASP A 53 24.07 6.15 4.74
N PHE A 54 22.76 6.17 4.56
CA PHE A 54 21.93 7.35 4.82
C PHE A 54 21.95 7.76 6.30
N MET A 55 21.94 6.80 7.23
CA MET A 55 22.12 7.08 8.66
C MET A 55 23.48 7.72 8.94
N LEU A 56 24.55 7.19 8.35
CA LEU A 56 25.92 7.70 8.56
C LEU A 56 26.07 9.10 7.97
N GLN A 57 25.58 9.34 6.75
CA GLN A 57 25.66 10.65 6.11
C GLN A 57 24.87 11.73 6.84
N THR A 58 23.75 11.37 7.44
CA THR A 58 22.88 12.33 8.15
C THR A 58 23.17 12.46 9.64
N GLY A 59 23.90 11.51 10.22
CA GLY A 59 24.11 11.40 11.67
C GLY A 59 22.81 11.10 12.44
N LYS A 60 21.77 10.55 11.79
CA LYS A 60 20.44 10.35 12.36
C LYS A 60 20.17 8.87 12.69
N THR A 61 19.46 8.64 13.79
CA THR A 61 18.86 7.34 14.10
C THR A 61 17.67 7.04 13.18
N PRO A 62 17.20 5.78 13.07
CA PRO A 62 16.02 5.43 12.28
C PRO A 62 14.78 6.26 12.63
N SER A 63 14.49 6.47 13.91
CA SER A 63 13.36 7.30 14.35
C SER A 63 13.50 8.75 13.91
N GLN A 64 14.69 9.33 14.02
CA GLN A 64 14.96 10.69 13.54
C GLN A 64 14.87 10.82 12.00
N LEU A 65 15.17 9.75 11.26
CA LEU A 65 14.96 9.71 9.80
C LEU A 65 13.47 9.66 9.45
N LEU A 66 12.66 8.95 10.25
CA LEU A 66 11.21 8.96 10.11
C LEU A 66 10.62 10.34 10.39
N ASP A 67 11.06 11.01 11.48
CA ASP A 67 10.68 12.39 11.78
C ASP A 67 11.07 13.35 10.66
N TYR A 68 12.27 13.15 10.09
CA TYR A 68 12.72 13.92 8.93
C TYR A 68 11.83 13.70 7.70
N LEU A 69 11.44 12.46 7.42
CA LEU A 69 10.49 12.14 6.34
C LEU A 69 9.14 12.83 6.59
N TYR A 70 8.59 12.69 7.79
CA TYR A 70 7.31 13.31 8.17
C TYR A 70 7.35 14.84 8.09
N SER A 71 8.50 15.46 8.35
CA SER A 71 8.68 16.92 8.15
C SER A 71 8.55 17.35 6.69
N LYS A 72 8.70 16.42 5.72
CA LYS A 72 8.62 16.70 4.27
C LYS A 72 7.25 16.39 3.67
N VAL A 73 6.61 15.33 4.15
CA VAL A 73 5.38 14.79 3.51
C VAL A 73 4.18 14.71 4.45
N GLY A 74 4.37 14.99 5.74
CA GLY A 74 3.38 14.78 6.78
C GLY A 74 3.43 13.36 7.35
N PRO A 75 2.70 13.10 8.44
CA PRO A 75 2.62 11.76 9.01
C PRO A 75 1.81 10.82 8.13
N HIS A 76 2.30 9.59 7.98
CA HIS A 76 1.65 8.51 7.26
C HIS A 76 1.63 7.27 8.16
N TYR A 77 0.46 6.89 8.63
CA TYR A 77 0.22 5.69 9.41
C TYR A 77 -0.46 4.66 8.52
N TYR A 78 0.11 3.46 8.49
CA TYR A 78 -0.33 2.36 7.66
C TYR A 78 -0.55 1.11 8.51
N GLU A 79 -1.64 0.40 8.25
CA GLU A 79 -1.92 -0.89 8.86
C GLU A 79 -2.61 -1.83 7.88
N ARG A 80 -2.47 -3.13 8.14
CA ARG A 80 -3.11 -4.21 7.40
C ARG A 80 -3.87 -5.13 8.36
N ARG A 81 -5.02 -5.61 7.92
CA ARG A 81 -5.77 -6.70 8.58
C ARG A 81 -5.99 -7.83 7.59
N ASP A 82 -5.63 -9.03 8.01
CA ASP A 82 -5.85 -10.26 7.27
C ASP A 82 -7.07 -10.97 7.87
N LEU A 83 -8.10 -11.21 7.06
CA LEU A 83 -9.37 -11.79 7.47
C LEU A 83 -9.59 -13.08 6.69
N SER A 84 -9.73 -14.19 7.40
CA SER A 84 -10.14 -15.46 6.78
C SER A 84 -11.62 -15.42 6.41
N PHE A 85 -11.98 -16.03 5.28
CA PHE A 85 -13.36 -16.21 4.85
C PHE A 85 -13.58 -17.66 4.41
N ALA A 86 -14.84 -18.13 4.46
CA ALA A 86 -15.14 -19.50 4.10
C ALA A 86 -14.91 -19.75 2.58
N PRO A 87 -14.40 -20.94 2.21
CA PRO A 87 -14.27 -21.33 0.80
C PRO A 87 -15.61 -21.11 0.07
N GLY A 88 -15.54 -20.50 -1.14
CA GLY A 88 -16.75 -20.20 -1.92
C GLY A 88 -17.41 -18.85 -1.65
N GLN A 89 -17.09 -18.13 -0.58
CA GLN A 89 -17.63 -16.80 -0.32
C GLN A 89 -17.07 -15.68 -1.18
N ARG A 90 -15.89 -15.88 -1.80
CA ARG A 90 -15.22 -14.87 -2.63
C ARG A 90 -16.12 -14.23 -3.69
N PRO A 91 -16.92 -14.97 -4.49
CA PRO A 91 -17.81 -14.36 -5.48
C PRO A 91 -18.86 -13.43 -4.85
N ALA A 92 -19.42 -13.81 -3.71
CA ALA A 92 -20.41 -13.00 -3.00
C ALA A 92 -19.78 -11.70 -2.44
N ILE A 93 -18.56 -11.77 -1.90
CA ILE A 93 -17.82 -10.60 -1.42
C ILE A 93 -17.50 -9.66 -2.59
N VAL A 94 -16.97 -10.21 -3.69
CA VAL A 94 -16.69 -9.42 -4.91
C VAL A 94 -17.94 -8.72 -5.41
N LYS A 95 -19.05 -9.46 -5.55
CA LYS A 95 -20.34 -8.90 -5.98
C LYS A 95 -20.79 -7.77 -5.05
N ARG A 96 -20.74 -7.98 -3.74
CA ARG A 96 -21.11 -6.96 -2.74
C ARG A 96 -20.29 -5.68 -2.91
N LEU A 97 -18.97 -5.81 -3.06
CA LEU A 97 -18.07 -4.66 -3.23
C LEU A 97 -18.32 -3.94 -4.55
N SER A 98 -18.54 -4.68 -5.64
CA SER A 98 -18.80 -4.10 -6.98
C SER A 98 -20.14 -3.38 -7.05
N ASP A 99 -21.20 -3.95 -6.46
CA ASP A 99 -22.55 -3.40 -6.51
C ASP A 99 -22.72 -2.18 -5.57
N ASN A 100 -21.86 -2.02 -4.56
CA ASN A 100 -22.02 -1.03 -3.49
C ASN A 100 -20.75 -0.18 -3.30
N LEU A 101 -20.23 0.40 -4.38
CA LEU A 101 -19.09 1.30 -4.30
C LEU A 101 -19.46 2.55 -3.49
N PRO A 102 -18.81 2.81 -2.34
CA PRO A 102 -19.14 3.94 -1.48
C PRO A 102 -18.74 5.27 -2.13
N LYS A 103 -19.59 6.28 -2.01
CA LYS A 103 -19.25 7.66 -2.39
C LYS A 103 -18.41 8.38 -1.34
N SER A 104 -18.44 7.89 -0.11
CA SER A 104 -17.64 8.40 1.01
C SER A 104 -17.28 7.26 1.97
N ILE A 105 -16.13 7.37 2.62
CA ILE A 105 -15.64 6.44 3.64
C ILE A 105 -15.21 7.27 4.85
N GLY A 106 -15.74 6.94 6.04
CA GLY A 106 -15.43 7.68 7.25
C GLY A 106 -15.77 9.18 7.18
N GLY A 107 -16.80 9.55 6.41
CA GLY A 107 -17.22 10.95 6.21
C GLY A 107 -16.43 11.70 5.13
N VAL A 108 -15.41 11.08 4.54
CA VAL A 108 -14.58 11.69 3.48
C VAL A 108 -14.96 11.14 2.12
N ARG A 109 -15.05 12.05 1.14
CA ARG A 109 -15.45 11.72 -0.23
C ARG A 109 -14.41 10.81 -0.91
N VAL A 110 -14.87 9.75 -1.57
CA VAL A 110 -14.06 8.93 -2.47
C VAL A 110 -13.82 9.71 -3.77
N VAL A 111 -12.57 9.93 -4.13
CA VAL A 111 -12.18 10.67 -5.35
C VAL A 111 -11.76 9.75 -6.49
N LYS A 112 -11.30 8.54 -6.16
CA LYS A 112 -10.92 7.53 -7.14
C LYS A 112 -11.22 6.14 -6.60
N VAL A 113 -11.70 5.25 -7.48
CA VAL A 113 -11.74 3.80 -7.25
C VAL A 113 -10.91 3.14 -8.33
N ASP A 114 -9.97 2.28 -7.91
CA ASP A 114 -9.14 1.48 -8.82
C ASP A 114 -9.35 0.00 -8.50
N THR A 115 -9.68 -0.77 -9.53
CA THR A 115 -10.01 -2.21 -9.39
C THR A 115 -8.99 -3.12 -10.07
N THR A 116 -7.79 -2.61 -10.35
CA THR A 116 -6.72 -3.36 -11.04
C THR A 116 -6.26 -4.57 -10.22
N ASP A 117 -6.15 -4.42 -8.89
CA ASP A 117 -5.77 -5.52 -7.97
C ASP A 117 -6.55 -5.39 -6.65
N GLY A 118 -7.85 -5.66 -6.71
CA GLY A 118 -8.78 -5.47 -5.61
C GLY A 118 -9.59 -4.18 -5.73
N PHE A 119 -10.04 -3.64 -4.61
CA PHE A 119 -10.83 -2.41 -4.54
C PHE A 119 -10.04 -1.35 -3.77
N HIS A 120 -9.37 -0.48 -4.49
CA HIS A 120 -8.59 0.61 -3.92
C HIS A 120 -9.37 1.92 -4.00
N PHE A 121 -9.71 2.48 -2.86
CA PHE A 121 -10.44 3.74 -2.69
C PHE A 121 -9.47 4.83 -2.26
N THR A 122 -9.26 5.85 -3.09
CA THR A 122 -8.54 7.07 -2.71
C THR A 122 -9.54 8.11 -2.22
N LEU A 123 -9.27 8.72 -1.08
CA LEU A 123 -10.14 9.72 -0.46
C LEU A 123 -9.64 11.15 -0.72
N ALA A 124 -10.52 12.12 -0.56
CA ALA A 124 -10.25 13.54 -0.88
C ALA A 124 -9.13 14.17 -0.03
N ASP A 125 -8.78 13.57 1.08
CA ASP A 125 -7.70 13.99 1.98
C ASP A 125 -6.41 13.19 1.79
N ASN A 126 -6.30 12.44 0.69
CA ASN A 126 -5.21 11.54 0.33
C ASN A 126 -5.10 10.27 1.18
N SER A 127 -5.93 10.06 2.19
CA SER A 127 -6.03 8.73 2.82
C SER A 127 -6.61 7.71 1.84
N TRP A 128 -6.36 6.43 2.08
CA TRP A 128 -6.85 5.38 1.20
C TRP A 128 -7.20 4.09 1.94
N LEU A 129 -8.05 3.30 1.31
CA LEU A 129 -8.48 1.97 1.75
C LEU A 129 -8.36 1.02 0.57
N LEU A 130 -7.71 -0.13 0.78
CA LEU A 130 -7.63 -1.21 -0.21
C LEU A 130 -8.22 -2.50 0.37
N ILE A 131 -9.11 -3.14 -0.37
CA ILE A 131 -9.66 -4.46 -0.06
C ILE A 131 -9.23 -5.42 -1.17
N ARG A 132 -8.41 -6.41 -0.83
CA ARG A 132 -7.77 -7.29 -1.81
C ARG A 132 -7.81 -8.74 -1.36
N PHE A 133 -8.04 -9.66 -2.29
CA PHE A 133 -7.93 -11.08 -2.02
C PHE A 133 -6.49 -11.56 -2.13
N SER A 134 -6.07 -12.44 -1.23
CA SER A 134 -4.82 -13.17 -1.43
C SER A 134 -4.94 -14.06 -2.67
N GLY A 135 -3.84 -14.15 -3.44
CA GLY A 135 -3.78 -15.02 -4.61
C GLY A 135 -3.56 -16.50 -4.26
N THR A 136 -3.09 -16.78 -3.05
CA THR A 136 -2.64 -18.13 -2.64
C THR A 136 -3.43 -18.72 -1.48
N GLU A 137 -4.14 -17.90 -0.71
CA GLU A 137 -4.83 -18.30 0.51
C GLU A 137 -6.27 -17.75 0.53
N PRO A 138 -7.23 -18.38 1.25
CA PRO A 138 -8.59 -17.84 1.42
C PRO A 138 -8.59 -16.70 2.45
N VAL A 139 -7.82 -15.67 2.16
CA VAL A 139 -7.63 -14.49 3.02
C VAL A 139 -7.99 -13.22 2.24
N LEU A 140 -8.82 -12.40 2.86
CA LEU A 140 -9.10 -11.04 2.46
C LEU A 140 -8.17 -10.11 3.24
N ARG A 141 -7.40 -9.33 2.53
CA ARG A 141 -6.48 -8.35 3.10
C ARG A 141 -7.10 -6.97 2.97
N ILE A 142 -7.18 -6.28 4.09
CA ILE A 142 -7.64 -4.89 4.14
C ILE A 142 -6.47 -4.04 4.58
N TYR A 143 -6.17 -3.02 3.79
CA TYR A 143 -5.08 -2.08 4.02
C TYR A 143 -5.64 -0.68 4.13
N ALA A 144 -5.07 0.13 4.99
CA ALA A 144 -5.41 1.55 5.07
C ALA A 144 -4.20 2.39 5.44
N GLU A 145 -4.18 3.62 4.93
CA GLU A 145 -3.23 4.64 5.30
C GLU A 145 -3.94 5.97 5.53
N SER A 146 -3.51 6.69 6.55
CA SER A 146 -4.02 8.01 6.89
C SER A 146 -3.02 8.80 7.75
N ASP A 147 -3.40 10.01 8.15
CA ASP A 147 -2.63 10.92 8.99
C ASP A 147 -2.62 10.55 10.49
N SER A 148 -3.42 9.59 10.91
CA SER A 148 -3.49 9.12 12.30
C SER A 148 -3.88 7.65 12.41
N LEU A 149 -3.36 6.95 13.44
CA LEU A 149 -3.69 5.55 13.72
C LEU A 149 -5.18 5.35 13.99
N GLU A 150 -5.81 6.26 14.72
CA GLU A 150 -7.25 6.20 14.99
C GLU A 150 -8.06 6.17 13.70
N ARG A 151 -7.67 6.97 12.73
CA ARG A 151 -8.33 7.02 11.43
C ARG A 151 -8.06 5.78 10.59
N VAL A 152 -6.85 5.25 10.62
CA VAL A 152 -6.50 3.97 9.99
C VAL A 152 -7.41 2.85 10.52
N GLU A 153 -7.58 2.75 11.83
CA GLU A 153 -8.47 1.74 12.44
C GLU A 153 -9.94 1.90 11.98
N ARG A 154 -10.43 3.13 11.87
CA ARG A 154 -11.79 3.38 11.35
C ARG A 154 -11.94 2.98 9.88
N LEU A 155 -10.91 3.22 9.05
CA LEU A 155 -10.90 2.80 7.66
C LEU A 155 -10.90 1.28 7.53
N LEU A 156 -10.05 0.59 8.30
CA LEU A 156 -9.99 -0.88 8.34
C LEU A 156 -11.33 -1.50 8.76
N ALA A 157 -11.94 -0.96 9.82
CA ALA A 157 -13.27 -1.40 10.27
C ALA A 157 -14.35 -1.17 9.19
N THR A 158 -14.26 -0.07 8.45
CA THR A 158 -15.17 0.21 7.33
C THR A 158 -14.94 -0.77 6.18
N GLY A 159 -13.69 -1.08 5.83
CA GLY A 159 -13.35 -2.08 4.82
C GLY A 159 -13.93 -3.45 5.14
N ARG A 160 -13.84 -3.87 6.40
CA ARG A 160 -14.47 -5.11 6.89
C ARG A 160 -15.99 -5.11 6.69
N LYS A 161 -16.67 -4.03 7.05
CA LYS A 161 -18.14 -3.87 6.85
C LYS A 161 -18.52 -3.90 5.37
N LEU A 162 -17.75 -3.23 4.51
CA LEU A 162 -17.99 -3.24 3.06
C LEU A 162 -17.87 -4.65 2.48
N ALA A 163 -16.88 -5.40 2.90
CA ALA A 163 -16.70 -6.79 2.48
C ALA A 163 -17.77 -7.73 3.07
N GLY A 164 -18.33 -7.40 4.23
CA GLY A 164 -19.34 -8.23 4.91
C GLY A 164 -18.76 -9.45 5.61
N VAL A 165 -17.55 -9.31 6.16
CA VAL A 165 -16.83 -10.35 6.91
C VAL A 165 -16.43 -9.86 8.29
#